data_ed4f87d6533f4b396bce64df96c7b2a4
#
_entry.id   ed4f87d6533f4b396bce64df96c7b2a4
#
_cell.length_a   1.000
_cell.length_b   1.000
_cell.length_c   1.000
_cell.angle_alpha   90.00
_cell.angle_beta   90.00
_cell.angle_gamma   90.00
#
_symmetry.space_group_name_H-M   'P 1'
#
loop_
_entity.id
_entity.type
_entity.pdbx_description
1 polymer ?
#
loop_
_entity_poly.entity_id
_entity_poly.type
_entity_poly.pdbx_seq_one_letter_code
_entity_poly.pdbx_strand_id
1 'polypeptide(L)'
;LQESFPNLNLLFNPEFLTERSANFDFINQSRFIIGSSGQPYNEEKSNQLTELFKQRFGNTIAVLQTTYETAEMIKYMNNCFFATKVSFMNEMYQIAEKIDANWDEAVSGFVTDGRIGHTHLGVPGHDGKFGFGGSCFPKDIQAMINFGETIGIEMEVLSAVWRKNLEVRPEQDWKELKGRAVTDG
;
A
#
# COMPACT_ATOMS: atom_id res chain seq x y z
N LEU A 1 3.62 21.60 0.44
CA LEU A 1 5.08 21.78 0.76
C LEU A 1 5.80 22.60 -0.31
N GLN A 2 5.65 22.31 -1.61
CA GLN A 2 6.31 23.09 -2.67
C GLN A 2 5.91 24.56 -2.63
N GLU A 3 4.64 24.88 -2.42
CA GLU A 3 4.15 26.24 -2.26
C GLU A 3 4.71 26.95 -1.03
N SER A 4 4.89 26.21 0.06
CA SER A 4 5.47 26.73 1.31
C SER A 4 6.98 26.96 1.21
N PHE A 5 7.66 26.24 0.31
CA PHE A 5 9.12 26.29 0.11
C PHE A 5 9.48 26.43 -1.37
N PRO A 6 9.15 27.56 -2.02
CA PRO A 6 9.30 27.72 -3.46
C PRO A 6 10.75 27.68 -3.95
N ASN A 7 11.72 27.87 -3.08
CA ASN A 7 13.16 27.81 -3.39
C ASN A 7 13.75 26.39 -3.30
N LEU A 8 12.96 25.41 -2.86
CA LEU A 8 13.39 24.01 -2.79
C LEU A 8 12.85 23.23 -3.99
N ASN A 9 13.63 22.28 -4.45
CA ASN A 9 13.16 21.32 -5.44
C ASN A 9 12.71 20.07 -4.72
N LEU A 10 11.42 19.96 -4.53
CA LEU A 10 10.83 18.82 -3.91
C LEU A 10 10.54 17.74 -4.96
N LEU A 11 10.90 16.52 -4.64
CA LEU A 11 10.50 15.32 -5.36
C LEU A 11 9.84 14.38 -4.37
N PHE A 12 8.77 13.75 -4.78
CA PHE A 12 8.09 12.74 -3.98
C PHE A 12 8.47 11.35 -4.50
N ASN A 13 9.07 10.53 -3.63
CA ASN A 13 9.40 9.15 -3.97
C ASN A 13 8.71 8.22 -2.96
N PRO A 14 7.51 7.69 -3.28
CA PRO A 14 6.81 6.78 -2.41
C PRO A 14 7.58 5.47 -2.22
N GLU A 15 7.58 4.95 -0.99
CA GLU A 15 8.14 3.65 -0.66
C GLU A 15 7.04 2.56 -0.72
N PHE A 16 7.43 1.34 -1.07
CA PHE A 16 6.56 0.16 -1.15
C PHE A 16 7.13 -1.01 -0.34
N LEU A 17 7.79 -0.67 0.76
CA LEU A 17 8.55 -1.62 1.58
C LEU A 17 7.64 -2.29 2.62
N THR A 18 7.91 -3.55 2.91
CA THR A 18 7.30 -4.24 4.04
C THR A 18 8.13 -3.95 5.30
N GLU A 19 7.51 -3.50 6.37
CA GLU A 19 8.22 -3.08 7.60
C GLU A 19 9.23 -4.13 8.10
N ARG A 20 8.85 -5.41 8.07
CA ARG A 20 9.70 -6.53 8.53
C ARG A 20 10.88 -6.85 7.60
N SER A 21 10.84 -6.45 6.33
CA SER A 21 11.85 -6.75 5.30
C SER A 21 12.34 -5.50 4.57
N ALA A 22 12.18 -4.32 5.16
CA ALA A 22 12.38 -3.04 4.49
C ALA A 22 13.75 -2.90 3.79
N ASN A 23 14.84 -3.34 4.43
CA ASN A 23 16.17 -3.29 3.82
C ASN A 23 16.29 -4.23 2.62
N PHE A 24 15.75 -5.44 2.73
CA PHE A 24 15.73 -6.40 1.63
C PHE A 24 14.86 -5.91 0.48
N ASP A 25 13.66 -5.44 0.79
CA ASP A 25 12.71 -4.91 -0.20
C ASP A 25 13.29 -3.69 -0.92
N PHE A 26 13.98 -2.80 -0.21
CA PHE A 26 14.64 -1.65 -0.82
C PHE A 26 15.72 -2.04 -1.83
N ILE A 27 16.55 -3.04 -1.48
CA ILE A 27 17.64 -3.50 -2.36
C ILE A 27 17.08 -4.24 -3.59
N ASN A 28 15.97 -4.94 -3.43
CA ASN A 28 15.39 -5.82 -4.47
C ASN A 28 14.11 -5.24 -5.11
N GLN A 29 13.83 -3.95 -4.92
CA GLN A 29 12.63 -3.37 -5.50
C GLN A 29 12.67 -3.37 -7.03
N SER A 30 11.50 -3.60 -7.63
CA SER A 30 11.36 -3.74 -9.08
C SER A 30 11.17 -2.40 -9.80
N ARG A 31 10.85 -1.34 -9.06
CA ARG A 31 10.54 -0.03 -9.63
C ARG A 31 10.75 1.10 -8.63
N PHE A 32 11.00 2.29 -9.16
CA PHE A 32 10.91 3.58 -8.46
C PHE A 32 9.82 4.45 -9.08
N ILE A 33 9.20 5.29 -8.27
CA ILE A 33 8.23 6.28 -8.72
C ILE A 33 8.72 7.64 -8.23
N ILE A 34 8.78 8.62 -9.11
CA ILE A 34 9.22 9.98 -8.79
C ILE A 34 8.12 10.94 -9.18
N GLY A 35 7.47 11.54 -8.19
CA GLY A 35 6.50 12.61 -8.36
C GLY A 35 7.19 13.98 -8.35
N SER A 36 6.81 14.86 -9.26
CA SER A 36 7.32 16.24 -9.35
C SER A 36 6.21 17.21 -9.71
N SER A 37 6.51 18.51 -9.65
CA SER A 37 5.56 19.57 -10.04
C SER A 37 5.34 19.69 -11.55
N GLY A 38 6.07 18.94 -12.38
CA GLY A 38 6.05 19.10 -13.84
C GLY A 38 6.72 20.36 -14.36
N GLN A 39 7.34 21.19 -13.50
CA GLN A 39 8.11 22.34 -13.93
C GLN A 39 9.47 21.91 -14.51
N PRO A 40 10.03 22.61 -15.51
CA PRO A 40 11.27 22.20 -16.19
C PRO A 40 12.45 21.94 -15.26
N TYR A 41 12.59 22.73 -14.20
CA TYR A 41 13.66 22.53 -13.23
C TYR A 41 13.49 21.27 -12.38
N ASN A 42 12.26 20.94 -11.98
CA ASN A 42 11.98 19.69 -11.27
C ASN A 42 12.09 18.49 -12.19
N GLU A 43 11.84 18.63 -13.48
CA GLU A 43 12.10 17.58 -14.48
C GLU A 43 13.59 17.26 -14.57
N GLU A 44 14.47 18.27 -14.60
CA GLU A 44 15.93 18.06 -14.55
C GLU A 44 16.34 17.30 -13.29
N LYS A 45 15.81 17.65 -12.11
CA LYS A 45 16.11 16.96 -10.85
C LYS A 45 15.55 15.53 -10.81
N SER A 46 14.39 15.32 -11.38
CA SER A 46 13.78 13.99 -11.55
C SER A 46 14.67 13.10 -12.44
N ASN A 47 15.23 13.65 -13.52
CA ASN A 47 16.17 12.95 -14.38
C ASN A 47 17.48 12.60 -13.65
N GLN A 48 18.03 13.54 -12.87
CA GLN A 48 19.22 13.28 -12.05
C GLN A 48 18.99 12.15 -11.03
N LEU A 49 17.85 12.14 -10.37
CA LEU A 49 17.47 11.08 -9.43
C LEU A 49 17.26 9.74 -10.15
N THR A 50 16.66 9.76 -11.33
CA THR A 50 16.49 8.56 -12.17
C THR A 50 17.84 7.95 -12.53
N GLU A 51 18.80 8.75 -12.95
CA GLU A 51 20.14 8.26 -13.27
C GLU A 51 20.86 7.70 -12.04
N LEU A 52 20.69 8.32 -10.86
CA LEU A 52 21.21 7.80 -9.60
C LEU A 52 20.64 6.40 -9.28
N PHE A 53 19.33 6.21 -9.44
CA PHE A 53 18.70 4.91 -9.25
C PHE A 53 19.21 3.87 -10.24
N LYS A 54 19.32 4.21 -11.52
CA LYS A 54 19.89 3.31 -12.55
C LYS A 54 21.35 2.93 -12.27
N GLN A 55 22.17 3.87 -11.83
CA GLN A 55 23.55 3.61 -11.43
C GLN A 55 23.63 2.64 -10.25
N ARG A 56 22.72 2.76 -9.27
CA ARG A 56 22.73 1.94 -8.06
C ARG A 56 22.08 0.56 -8.25
N PHE A 57 20.97 0.48 -9.00
CA PHE A 57 20.13 -0.71 -9.11
C PHE A 57 20.16 -1.38 -10.49
N GLY A 58 20.88 -0.80 -11.43
CA GLY A 58 21.02 -1.30 -12.80
C GLY A 58 20.13 -0.59 -13.81
N ASN A 59 20.57 -0.55 -15.05
CA ASN A 59 19.90 0.21 -16.13
C ASN A 59 18.52 -0.34 -16.51
N THR A 60 18.18 -1.56 -16.10
CA THR A 60 16.90 -2.22 -16.37
C THR A 60 15.83 -1.91 -15.34
N ILE A 61 16.18 -1.22 -14.22
CA ILE A 61 15.21 -0.84 -13.21
C ILE A 61 14.15 0.09 -13.80
N ALA A 62 12.89 -0.21 -13.55
CA ALA A 62 11.80 0.65 -13.99
C ALA A 62 11.74 1.92 -13.12
N VAL A 63 11.80 3.09 -13.74
CA VAL A 63 11.59 4.38 -13.06
C VAL A 63 10.46 5.12 -13.76
N LEU A 64 9.37 5.35 -13.05
CA LEU A 64 8.23 6.13 -13.51
C LEU A 64 8.37 7.57 -12.97
N GLN A 65 8.52 8.54 -13.87
CA GLN A 65 8.42 9.96 -13.54
C GLN A 65 6.98 10.43 -13.81
N THR A 66 6.39 11.15 -12.86
CA THR A 66 5.00 11.61 -12.94
C THR A 66 4.76 12.85 -12.08
N THR A 67 3.51 13.30 -11.93
CA THR A 67 3.15 14.40 -11.02
C THR A 67 3.10 13.90 -9.56
N TYR A 68 3.09 14.83 -8.60
CA TYR A 68 2.92 14.51 -7.17
C TYR A 68 1.64 13.72 -6.92
N GLU A 69 0.52 14.22 -7.44
CA GLU A 69 -0.81 13.64 -7.25
C GLU A 69 -0.86 12.20 -7.77
N THR A 70 -0.28 11.96 -8.94
CA THR A 70 -0.22 10.62 -9.52
C THR A 70 0.65 9.68 -8.69
N ALA A 71 1.81 10.14 -8.20
CA ALA A 71 2.70 9.34 -7.38
C ALA A 71 2.07 9.00 -6.01
N GLU A 72 1.38 9.96 -5.39
CA GLU A 72 0.61 9.74 -4.16
C GLU A 72 -0.54 8.75 -4.40
N MET A 73 -1.29 8.91 -5.50
CA MET A 73 -2.37 8.00 -5.87
C MET A 73 -1.86 6.57 -6.04
N ILE A 74 -0.72 6.36 -6.71
CA ILE A 74 -0.11 5.03 -6.87
C ILE A 74 0.19 4.40 -5.50
N LYS A 75 0.70 5.16 -4.54
CA LYS A 75 0.97 4.67 -3.18
C LYS A 75 -0.30 4.21 -2.49
N TYR A 76 -1.33 5.03 -2.49
CA TYR A 76 -2.60 4.70 -1.85
C TYR A 76 -3.32 3.55 -2.56
N MET A 77 -3.35 3.52 -3.90
CA MET A 77 -3.92 2.41 -4.66
C MET A 77 -3.27 1.08 -4.25
N ASN A 78 -1.95 1.04 -4.14
CA ASN A 78 -1.21 -0.17 -3.78
C ASN A 78 -1.61 -0.67 -2.39
N ASN A 79 -1.57 0.19 -1.38
CA ASN A 79 -1.86 -0.19 0.00
C ASN A 79 -3.34 -0.53 0.21
N CYS A 80 -4.25 0.24 -0.38
CA CYS A 80 -5.70 -0.02 -0.30
C CYS A 80 -6.07 -1.32 -1.04
N PHE A 81 -5.43 -1.61 -2.18
CA PHE A 81 -5.65 -2.86 -2.88
C PHE A 81 -5.19 -4.08 -2.08
N PHE A 82 -4.02 -4.02 -1.44
CA PHE A 82 -3.55 -5.11 -0.59
C PHE A 82 -4.42 -5.29 0.65
N ALA A 83 -4.86 -4.22 1.29
CA ALA A 83 -5.82 -4.28 2.39
C ALA A 83 -7.16 -4.93 1.94
N THR A 84 -7.63 -4.60 0.74
CA THR A 84 -8.81 -5.22 0.13
C THR A 84 -8.62 -6.73 -0.06
N LYS A 85 -7.46 -7.14 -0.59
CA LYS A 85 -7.13 -8.57 -0.72
C LYS A 85 -7.18 -9.28 0.63
N VAL A 86 -6.58 -8.70 1.67
CA VAL A 86 -6.59 -9.31 3.02
C VAL A 86 -8.02 -9.45 3.53
N SER A 87 -8.85 -8.41 3.44
CA SER A 87 -10.25 -8.50 3.89
C SER A 87 -11.06 -9.52 3.09
N PHE A 88 -10.89 -9.56 1.76
CA PHE A 88 -11.53 -10.56 0.91
C PHE A 88 -11.12 -11.99 1.31
N MET A 89 -9.83 -12.23 1.51
CA MET A 89 -9.33 -13.56 1.89
C MET A 89 -9.86 -13.99 3.27
N ASN A 90 -9.97 -13.06 4.24
CA ASN A 90 -10.57 -13.35 5.53
C ASN A 90 -12.06 -13.71 5.42
N GLU A 91 -12.80 -13.05 4.52
CA GLU A 91 -14.20 -13.37 4.27
C GLU A 91 -14.36 -14.76 3.62
N MET A 92 -13.51 -15.09 2.64
CA MET A 92 -13.48 -16.42 2.02
C MET A 92 -13.06 -17.52 3.01
N TYR A 93 -12.12 -17.23 3.89
CA TYR A 93 -11.73 -18.13 4.97
C TYR A 93 -12.91 -18.48 5.90
N GLN A 94 -13.70 -17.47 6.30
CA GLN A 94 -14.90 -17.71 7.13
C GLN A 94 -15.93 -18.63 6.41
N ILE A 95 -16.05 -18.53 5.09
CA ILE A 95 -16.89 -19.45 4.31
C ILE A 95 -16.28 -20.87 4.31
N ALA A 96 -14.98 -20.99 4.04
CA ALA A 96 -14.28 -22.27 4.02
C ALA A 96 -14.44 -23.02 5.34
N GLU A 97 -14.28 -22.34 6.48
CA GLU A 97 -14.52 -22.88 7.82
C GLU A 97 -15.96 -23.40 8.00
N LYS A 98 -16.96 -22.70 7.46
CA LYS A 98 -18.37 -23.09 7.60
C LYS A 98 -18.77 -24.30 6.77
N ILE A 99 -18.11 -24.53 5.64
CA ILE A 99 -18.40 -25.64 4.74
C ILE A 99 -17.38 -26.78 4.85
N ASP A 100 -16.46 -26.70 5.83
CA ASP A 100 -15.37 -27.68 6.06
C ASP A 100 -14.48 -27.89 4.81
N ALA A 101 -14.20 -26.80 4.09
CA ALA A 101 -13.30 -26.84 2.95
C ALA A 101 -11.83 -26.70 3.40
N ASN A 102 -10.93 -27.43 2.72
CA ASN A 102 -9.50 -27.31 2.96
C ASN A 102 -9.00 -25.95 2.44
N TRP A 103 -8.70 -25.02 3.36
CA TRP A 103 -8.27 -23.66 3.03
C TRP A 103 -6.95 -23.62 2.27
N ASP A 104 -5.96 -24.41 2.65
CA ASP A 104 -4.65 -24.41 2.02
C ASP A 104 -4.73 -24.94 0.56
N GLU A 105 -5.53 -25.96 0.33
CA GLU A 105 -5.80 -26.47 -1.01
C GLU A 105 -6.58 -25.44 -1.85
N ALA A 106 -7.56 -24.79 -1.26
CA ALA A 106 -8.34 -23.74 -1.93
C ALA A 106 -7.44 -22.58 -2.37
N VAL A 107 -6.57 -22.07 -1.50
CA VAL A 107 -5.61 -20.99 -1.83
C VAL A 107 -4.61 -21.48 -2.86
N SER A 108 -4.08 -22.70 -2.71
CA SER A 108 -3.14 -23.29 -3.68
C SER A 108 -3.77 -23.40 -5.07
N GLY A 109 -5.01 -23.85 -5.16
CA GLY A 109 -5.76 -23.89 -6.42
C GLY A 109 -6.05 -22.48 -6.98
N PHE A 110 -6.45 -21.54 -6.11
CA PHE A 110 -6.74 -20.17 -6.51
C PHE A 110 -5.55 -19.47 -7.20
N VAL A 111 -4.34 -19.62 -6.67
CA VAL A 111 -3.15 -18.98 -7.23
C VAL A 111 -2.59 -19.66 -8.48
N THR A 112 -3.13 -20.80 -8.92
CA THR A 112 -2.75 -21.40 -10.20
C THR A 112 -3.20 -20.55 -11.40
N ASP A 113 -4.19 -19.66 -11.22
CA ASP A 113 -4.49 -18.64 -12.21
C ASP A 113 -3.38 -17.56 -12.18
N GLY A 114 -2.56 -17.51 -13.23
CA GLY A 114 -1.44 -16.60 -13.33
C GLY A 114 -1.78 -15.09 -13.25
N ARG A 115 -3.06 -14.74 -13.26
CA ARG A 115 -3.54 -13.37 -13.04
C ARG A 115 -3.61 -13.01 -11.55
N ILE A 116 -3.55 -14.01 -10.65
CA ILE A 116 -3.62 -13.83 -9.20
C ILE A 116 -2.20 -13.64 -8.65
N GLY A 117 -1.94 -12.47 -8.06
CA GLY A 117 -0.67 -12.22 -7.40
C GLY A 117 -0.58 -12.96 -6.05
N HIS A 118 0.58 -13.54 -5.74
CA HIS A 118 0.81 -14.45 -4.61
C HIS A 118 0.95 -13.76 -3.23
N THR A 119 0.86 -12.44 -3.14
CA THR A 119 1.04 -11.71 -1.88
C THR A 119 -0.30 -11.39 -1.20
N HIS A 120 -0.29 -11.28 0.13
CA HIS A 120 -1.44 -10.87 0.95
C HIS A 120 -2.63 -11.85 0.90
N LEU A 121 -2.35 -13.14 0.80
CA LEU A 121 -3.36 -14.21 0.69
C LEU A 121 -3.48 -15.04 1.98
N GLY A 122 -2.50 -14.97 2.88
CA GLY A 122 -2.48 -15.78 4.10
C GLY A 122 -3.57 -15.40 5.09
N VAL A 123 -4.31 -16.42 5.60
CA VAL A 123 -5.27 -16.31 6.70
C VAL A 123 -5.05 -17.50 7.63
N PRO A 124 -4.65 -17.28 8.88
CA PRO A 124 -4.27 -16.01 9.48
C PRO A 124 -3.05 -15.38 8.78
N GLY A 125 -2.83 -14.07 9.02
CA GLY A 125 -1.67 -13.36 8.51
C GLY A 125 -0.35 -13.86 9.09
N HIS A 126 0.76 -13.27 8.64
CA HIS A 126 2.12 -13.62 9.09
C HIS A 126 2.37 -13.36 10.59
N ASP A 127 1.54 -12.54 11.22
CA ASP A 127 1.53 -12.25 12.66
C ASP A 127 0.64 -13.20 13.46
N GLY A 128 0.06 -14.22 12.81
CA GLY A 128 -0.86 -15.18 13.39
C GLY A 128 -2.27 -14.64 13.65
N LYS A 129 -2.58 -13.43 13.17
CA LYS A 129 -3.86 -12.77 13.38
C LYS A 129 -4.69 -12.69 12.10
N PHE A 130 -5.99 -12.48 12.26
CA PHE A 130 -6.90 -12.21 11.16
C PHE A 130 -6.83 -10.73 10.75
N GLY A 131 -7.24 -10.43 9.53
CA GLY A 131 -7.25 -9.08 9.00
C GLY A 131 -5.87 -8.46 8.82
N PHE A 132 -5.83 -7.14 8.69
CA PHE A 132 -4.61 -6.37 8.59
C PHE A 132 -4.44 -5.43 9.79
N GLY A 133 -3.21 -5.34 10.29
CA GLY A 133 -2.77 -4.45 11.35
C GLY A 133 -1.55 -3.63 10.94
N GLY A 134 -0.73 -3.27 11.92
CA GLY A 134 0.43 -2.41 11.70
C GLY A 134 0.03 -0.96 11.41
N SER A 135 0.98 -0.17 10.88
CA SER A 135 0.74 1.26 10.70
C SER A 135 0.19 1.64 9.33
N CYS A 136 0.59 0.93 8.25
CA CYS A 136 0.35 1.40 6.89
C CYS A 136 -1.09 1.21 6.40
N PHE A 137 -1.60 -0.02 6.41
CA PHE A 137 -2.92 -0.31 5.84
C PHE A 137 -4.06 0.38 6.61
N PRO A 138 -4.12 0.31 7.96
CA PRO A 138 -5.17 1.00 8.71
C PRO A 138 -5.18 2.52 8.47
N LYS A 139 -4.01 3.15 8.44
CA LYS A 139 -3.85 4.58 8.18
C LYS A 139 -4.28 4.96 6.77
N ASP A 140 -3.80 4.23 5.76
CA ASP A 140 -4.01 4.59 4.36
C ASP A 140 -5.45 4.33 3.90
N ILE A 141 -6.10 3.26 4.37
CA ILE A 141 -7.53 3.02 4.12
C ILE A 141 -8.37 4.17 4.68
N GLN A 142 -8.15 4.56 5.93
CA GLN A 142 -8.91 5.64 6.55
C GLN A 142 -8.64 6.99 5.88
N ALA A 143 -7.39 7.27 5.53
CA ALA A 143 -7.02 8.48 4.80
C ALA A 143 -7.74 8.57 3.46
N MET A 144 -7.80 7.46 2.69
CA MET A 144 -8.48 7.44 1.40
C MET A 144 -10.02 7.55 1.53
N ILE A 145 -10.63 6.92 2.53
CA ILE A 145 -12.06 7.08 2.81
C ILE A 145 -12.36 8.57 3.09
N ASN A 146 -11.64 9.17 4.03
CA ASN A 146 -11.84 10.57 4.39
C ASN A 146 -11.56 11.52 3.22
N PHE A 147 -10.51 11.26 2.44
CA PHE A 147 -10.20 12.07 1.27
C PHE A 147 -11.32 12.00 0.22
N GLY A 148 -11.81 10.77 -0.08
CA GLY A 148 -12.95 10.58 -0.97
C GLY A 148 -14.17 11.42 -0.56
N GLU A 149 -14.52 11.38 0.72
CA GLU A 149 -15.63 12.18 1.29
C GLU A 149 -15.40 13.68 1.09
N THR A 150 -14.17 14.18 1.28
CA THR A 150 -13.88 15.62 1.11
C THR A 150 -14.03 16.11 -0.34
N ILE A 151 -13.87 15.22 -1.31
CA ILE A 151 -14.03 15.51 -2.75
C ILE A 151 -15.37 15.02 -3.33
N GLY A 152 -16.29 14.55 -2.45
CA GLY A 152 -17.63 14.13 -2.83
C GLY A 152 -17.73 12.77 -3.50
N ILE A 153 -16.76 11.88 -3.25
CA ILE A 153 -16.76 10.49 -3.73
C ILE A 153 -17.09 9.55 -2.57
N GLU A 154 -18.16 8.78 -2.72
CA GLU A 154 -18.53 7.74 -1.76
C GLU A 154 -17.59 6.52 -1.92
N MET A 155 -16.85 6.18 -0.88
CA MET A 155 -15.83 5.13 -0.88
C MET A 155 -16.39 3.80 -0.36
N GLU A 156 -17.45 3.29 -1.01
CA GLU A 156 -18.20 2.10 -0.58
C GLU A 156 -17.30 0.86 -0.40
N VAL A 157 -16.43 0.57 -1.38
CA VAL A 157 -15.56 -0.62 -1.36
C VAL A 157 -14.58 -0.54 -0.20
N LEU A 158 -13.86 0.57 -0.04
CA LEU A 158 -12.88 0.72 1.04
C LEU A 158 -13.56 0.76 2.42
N SER A 159 -14.75 1.34 2.51
CA SER A 159 -15.57 1.33 3.73
C SER A 159 -16.00 -0.09 4.12
N ALA A 160 -16.36 -0.92 3.14
CA ALA A 160 -16.67 -2.34 3.39
C ALA A 160 -15.43 -3.11 3.84
N VAL A 161 -14.29 -2.90 3.20
CA VAL A 161 -12.98 -3.47 3.58
C VAL A 161 -12.62 -3.10 5.03
N TRP A 162 -12.78 -1.83 5.38
CA TRP A 162 -12.50 -1.35 6.72
C TRP A 162 -13.43 -2.00 7.76
N ARG A 163 -14.74 -2.06 7.49
CA ARG A 163 -15.70 -2.74 8.39
C ARG A 163 -15.36 -4.21 8.59
N LYS A 164 -15.01 -4.93 7.50
CA LYS A 164 -14.56 -6.33 7.61
C LYS A 164 -13.31 -6.46 8.46
N ASN A 165 -12.35 -5.57 8.32
CA ASN A 165 -11.15 -5.60 9.15
C ASN A 165 -11.45 -5.39 10.63
N LEU A 166 -12.35 -4.46 10.97
CA LEU A 166 -12.77 -4.25 12.37
C LEU A 166 -13.49 -5.47 12.96
N GLU A 167 -14.23 -6.22 12.13
CA GLU A 167 -14.91 -7.45 12.54
C GLU A 167 -13.90 -8.56 12.87
N VAL A 168 -12.92 -8.80 11.98
CA VAL A 168 -12.00 -9.93 12.12
C VAL A 168 -10.77 -9.63 12.99
N ARG A 169 -10.47 -8.36 13.26
CA ARG A 169 -9.35 -7.88 14.09
C ARG A 169 -9.84 -6.88 15.17
N PRO A 170 -10.65 -7.35 16.13
CA PRO A 170 -11.28 -6.48 17.12
C PRO A 170 -10.29 -5.80 18.08
N GLU A 171 -9.09 -6.36 18.26
CA GLU A 171 -8.03 -5.77 19.10
C GLU A 171 -7.47 -4.47 18.57
N GLN A 172 -7.60 -4.19 17.27
CA GLN A 172 -7.21 -2.92 16.64
C GLN A 172 -5.82 -2.43 17.08
N ASP A 173 -4.83 -3.31 17.01
CA ASP A 173 -3.46 -3.12 17.50
C ASP A 173 -2.74 -1.88 16.93
N TRP A 174 -3.16 -1.38 15.77
CA TRP A 174 -2.66 -0.11 15.22
C TRP A 174 -2.92 1.10 16.10
N LYS A 175 -3.90 1.05 17.01
CA LYS A 175 -4.20 2.14 17.95
C LYS A 175 -3.10 2.36 18.98
N GLU A 176 -2.29 1.34 19.22
CA GLU A 176 -1.13 1.43 20.12
C GLU A 176 0.09 2.09 19.45
N LEU A 177 0.06 2.22 18.10
CA LEU A 177 1.15 2.77 17.30
C LEU A 177 1.02 4.29 17.15
N LYS A 178 1.12 5.01 18.28
CA LYS A 178 1.05 6.47 18.34
C LYS A 178 2.15 7.13 17.50
N GLY A 179 1.77 8.18 16.77
CA GLY A 179 2.67 8.90 15.85
C GLY A 179 3.01 8.17 14.57
N ARG A 180 2.51 6.92 14.35
CA ARG A 180 2.72 6.12 13.15
C ARG A 180 1.40 5.74 12.47
N ALA A 181 0.47 5.15 13.19
CA ALA A 181 -0.86 4.74 12.69
C ALA A 181 -1.99 5.64 13.20
N VAL A 182 -1.79 6.31 14.32
CA VAL A 182 -2.73 7.29 14.90
C VAL A 182 -1.98 8.59 15.21
N THR A 183 -2.59 9.71 14.90
CA THR A 183 -2.14 11.02 15.34
C THR A 183 -2.80 11.33 16.70
N ASP A 184 -2.04 11.91 17.63
CA ASP A 184 -2.64 12.55 18.78
C ASP A 184 -3.41 13.78 18.24
N GLY A 185 -4.77 13.70 18.26
CA GLY A 185 -5.66 14.75 17.80
C GLY A 185 -5.59 16.01 18.65
#